data_ed675918940239bd0fdd9a6d76ccf11b
#
_entry.id   ed675918940239bd0fdd9a6d76ccf11b
#
_cell.length_a   1.000
_cell.length_b   1.000
_cell.length_c   1.000
_cell.angle_alpha   90.00
_cell.angle_beta   90.00
_cell.angle_gamma   90.00
#
_symmetry.space_group_name_H-M   'P 1'
#
loop_
_entity.id
_entity.type
_entity.pdbx_description
1 polymer ?
#
loop_
_entity_poly.entity_id
_entity_poly.type
_entity_poly.pdbx_seq_one_letter_code
_entity_poly.pdbx_strand_id
1 'polypeptide(L)'
;MSSDALIDVRLASIAPGMRAAWATGLRVSLPAPVLERAGWSSALSAAGDLEIGSPSSHITDPDVAGLRERCAFTDRPPLGARLPISYQFVPGWARAMAASAIGRWNRRKVSRWAGFPGWPIDVSADVLNDLGESAPDTGLDGPTPVVLTHDIDSLEGLTNLLGRFVPLEETAGARSTSYVVPCAWPIDHGVLAELVTRGHRVGVHGYDHSNTTAFADAGERARRLDAARPFAERYGVTGYRSPSLLRTRALLRDLDKRYRYDSSIPTSGGLFPVPNNGCATVRPFVVEGIVELPLTMPRDGSLRFLGYSPEEIAALWMECADIIARARGVVVLLTHCERRFSGHPGMVDAYRRFLQFVRDRPERFSFSMPEDVIERVRSRMTGRRAG
;
A
#
# COMPACT_ATOMS: atom_id res chain seq x y z
N MET A 1 15.92 24.07 27.26
CA MET A 1 16.24 22.66 27.47
C MET A 1 15.03 21.89 26.96
N SER A 2 15.09 21.32 25.76
CA SER A 2 14.01 20.51 25.21
C SER A 2 13.98 19.21 25.99
N SER A 3 12.87 18.92 26.65
CA SER A 3 12.65 17.61 27.24
C SER A 3 12.41 16.63 26.10
N ASP A 4 13.45 15.92 25.69
CA ASP A 4 13.29 14.76 24.84
C ASP A 4 12.49 13.72 25.61
N ALA A 5 11.24 13.53 25.25
CA ALA A 5 10.42 12.47 25.82
C ALA A 5 10.90 11.15 25.20
N LEU A 6 11.37 10.25 26.06
CA LEU A 6 11.75 8.91 25.68
C LEU A 6 10.52 8.03 25.61
N ILE A 7 10.31 7.41 24.48
CA ILE A 7 9.19 6.54 24.25
C ILE A 7 9.70 5.12 24.13
N ASP A 8 9.34 4.28 25.10
CA ASP A 8 9.47 2.83 24.95
C ASP A 8 8.31 2.35 24.07
N VAL A 9 8.59 2.27 22.76
CA VAL A 9 7.56 1.91 21.79
C VAL A 9 7.31 0.41 21.86
N ARG A 10 6.58 -0.03 22.86
CA ARG A 10 5.91 -1.32 22.83
C ARG A 10 4.65 -1.18 22.00
N LEU A 11 4.81 -0.97 20.71
CA LEU A 11 3.71 -0.91 19.74
C LEU A 11 2.98 -2.26 19.58
N ALA A 12 3.23 -3.20 20.50
CA ALA A 12 2.63 -4.53 20.52
C ALA A 12 1.10 -4.54 20.39
N SER A 13 0.45 -3.42 20.65
CA SER A 13 -1.00 -3.30 20.65
C SER A 13 -1.57 -2.30 19.65
N ILE A 14 -0.77 -1.46 19.00
CA ILE A 14 -1.28 -0.36 18.17
C ILE A 14 -1.89 -0.88 16.86
N ALA A 15 -1.24 -1.78 16.17
CA ALA A 15 -1.82 -2.47 15.03
C ALA A 15 -1.66 -3.97 15.24
N PRO A 16 -2.75 -4.74 15.34
CA PRO A 16 -2.65 -6.18 15.51
C PRO A 16 -1.75 -6.89 14.50
N GLY A 17 -1.59 -6.32 13.30
CA GLY A 17 -0.68 -6.81 12.26
C GLY A 17 0.79 -6.46 12.49
N MET A 18 1.11 -5.45 13.29
CA MET A 18 2.49 -5.00 13.55
C MET A 18 3.10 -5.56 14.82
N ARG A 19 2.33 -6.27 15.62
CA ARG A 19 2.78 -6.81 16.93
C ARG A 19 4.13 -7.51 16.89
N ALA A 20 4.39 -8.29 15.84
CA ALA A 20 5.63 -9.05 15.75
C ALA A 20 6.84 -8.18 15.38
N ALA A 21 6.64 -7.12 14.62
CA ALA A 21 7.72 -6.26 14.16
C ALA A 21 8.21 -5.32 15.25
N TRP A 22 7.29 -4.82 16.07
CA TRP A 22 7.56 -3.82 17.09
C TRP A 22 7.77 -4.40 18.50
N ALA A 23 7.45 -5.66 18.70
CA ALA A 23 7.70 -6.38 19.97
C ALA A 23 9.19 -6.56 20.31
N THR A 24 10.08 -5.84 19.63
CA THR A 24 11.53 -5.94 19.81
C THR A 24 12.07 -5.18 21.03
N GLY A 25 11.20 -4.48 21.78
CA GLY A 25 11.63 -3.70 22.95
C GLY A 25 12.54 -2.51 22.61
N LEU A 26 12.44 -1.98 21.38
CA LEU A 26 13.19 -0.80 20.98
C LEU A 26 12.71 0.42 21.76
N ARG A 27 13.61 1.00 22.53
CA ARG A 27 13.40 2.29 23.18
C ARG A 27 13.78 3.41 22.24
N VAL A 28 12.85 4.29 21.98
CA VAL A 28 13.02 5.36 21.01
C VAL A 28 12.91 6.69 21.73
N SER A 29 13.89 7.57 21.51
CA SER A 29 13.77 8.97 21.87
C SER A 29 13.14 9.71 20.69
N LEU A 30 11.91 10.17 20.83
CA LEU A 30 11.26 11.00 19.84
C LEU A 30 11.21 12.44 20.30
N PRO A 31 11.65 13.40 19.48
CA PRO A 31 11.47 14.82 19.77
C PRO A 31 10.00 15.16 19.95
N ALA A 32 9.67 15.98 20.94
CA ALA A 32 8.29 16.43 21.18
C ALA A 32 7.53 16.92 19.93
N PRO A 33 8.16 17.68 18.98
CA PRO A 33 7.52 18.08 17.74
C PRO A 33 7.09 16.94 16.82
N VAL A 34 7.74 15.77 16.88
CA VAL A 34 7.36 14.58 16.09
C VAL A 34 6.08 13.98 16.64
N LEU A 35 5.96 13.89 17.96
CA LEU A 35 4.76 13.40 18.64
C LEU A 35 3.56 14.30 18.41
N GLU A 36 3.77 15.62 18.46
CA GLU A 36 2.72 16.60 18.22
C GLU A 36 2.23 16.58 16.76
N ARG A 37 3.13 16.49 15.79
CA ARG A 37 2.77 16.37 14.36
C ARG A 37 1.96 15.13 14.06
N ALA A 38 2.30 14.02 14.69
CA ALA A 38 1.60 12.75 14.51
C ALA A 38 0.30 12.68 15.32
N GLY A 39 0.05 13.59 16.26
CA GLY A 39 -1.07 13.51 17.21
C GLY A 39 -0.98 12.28 18.15
N TRP A 40 0.21 11.77 18.34
CA TRP A 40 0.42 10.47 19.01
C TRP A 40 0.35 10.55 20.52
N SER A 41 0.78 11.65 21.10
CA SER A 41 0.93 11.77 22.55
C SER A 41 -0.37 11.48 23.30
N SER A 42 -1.48 12.08 22.87
CA SER A 42 -2.79 11.88 23.52
C SER A 42 -3.40 10.52 23.20
N ALA A 43 -3.25 10.04 21.96
CA ALA A 43 -3.83 8.78 21.53
C ALA A 43 -3.10 7.57 22.15
N LEU A 44 -1.78 7.60 22.20
CA LEU A 44 -0.97 6.56 22.83
C LEU A 44 -1.16 6.51 24.34
N SER A 45 -1.18 7.67 25.00
CA SER A 45 -1.48 7.75 26.43
C SER A 45 -2.86 7.20 26.77
N ALA A 46 -3.88 7.53 25.97
CA ALA A 46 -5.24 7.05 26.18
C ALA A 46 -5.36 5.52 25.98
N ALA A 47 -4.53 4.94 25.11
CA ALA A 47 -4.51 3.49 24.87
C ALA A 47 -3.71 2.70 25.91
N GLY A 48 -2.93 3.36 26.76
CA GLY A 48 -2.03 2.71 27.72
C GLY A 48 -0.86 1.97 27.08
N ASP A 49 -0.56 2.30 25.80
CA ASP A 49 0.47 1.62 25.00
C ASP A 49 1.81 2.38 24.99
N LEU A 50 1.86 3.52 25.71
CA LEU A 50 3.03 4.36 25.81
C LEU A 50 3.68 4.18 27.19
N GLU A 51 4.89 3.65 27.24
CA GLU A 51 5.77 3.72 28.41
C GLU A 51 6.85 4.79 28.16
N ILE A 52 6.88 5.82 28.98
CA ILE A 52 7.92 6.84 28.97
C ILE A 52 9.08 6.32 29.83
N GLY A 53 10.21 6.04 29.21
CA GLY A 53 11.39 5.50 29.87
C GLY A 53 12.60 6.45 29.84
N SER A 54 13.71 6.04 30.44
CA SER A 54 14.97 6.83 30.45
C SER A 54 15.73 6.75 29.14
N PRO A 55 16.37 7.84 28.67
CA PRO A 55 17.10 7.89 27.40
C PRO A 55 18.35 7.00 27.43
N SER A 56 18.33 5.87 26.75
CA SER A 56 19.49 4.97 26.74
C SER A 56 19.94 4.45 25.37
N SER A 57 19.22 4.70 24.30
CA SER A 57 19.67 4.25 22.97
C SER A 57 19.14 5.15 21.85
N HIS A 58 20.03 5.58 20.95
CA HIS A 58 19.65 6.16 19.67
C HIS A 58 19.31 5.04 18.71
N ILE A 59 18.23 5.21 17.92
CA ILE A 59 17.96 4.34 16.79
C ILE A 59 18.78 4.83 15.61
N THR A 60 19.55 3.93 15.03
CA THR A 60 20.36 4.20 13.84
C THR A 60 19.57 3.92 12.55
N ASP A 61 19.98 4.51 11.42
CA ASP A 61 19.39 4.21 10.11
C ASP A 61 19.40 2.71 9.75
N PRO A 62 20.46 1.92 10.06
CA PRO A 62 20.44 0.47 9.91
C PRO A 62 19.36 -0.23 10.74
N ASP A 63 19.05 0.25 11.96
CA ASP A 63 17.98 -0.32 12.79
C ASP A 63 16.62 -0.06 12.17
N VAL A 64 16.38 1.14 11.62
CA VAL A 64 15.17 1.51 10.90
C VAL A 64 14.99 0.64 9.64
N ALA A 65 16.07 0.43 8.88
CA ALA A 65 16.04 -0.45 7.71
C ALA A 65 15.72 -1.90 8.10
N GLY A 66 16.33 -2.41 9.16
CA GLY A 66 16.08 -3.74 9.68
C GLY A 66 14.64 -3.94 10.18
N LEU A 67 14.04 -2.91 10.81
CA LEU A 67 12.62 -2.93 11.22
C LEU A 67 11.70 -2.97 9.99
N ARG A 68 11.92 -2.08 9.02
CA ARG A 68 11.17 -2.03 7.78
C ARG A 68 11.20 -3.35 7.04
N GLU A 69 12.36 -3.96 6.92
CA GLU A 69 12.53 -5.28 6.29
C GLU A 69 11.74 -6.36 7.01
N ARG A 70 11.74 -6.39 8.35
CA ARG A 70 10.94 -7.36 9.11
C ARG A 70 9.45 -7.18 8.90
N CYS A 71 8.98 -5.95 8.76
CA CYS A 71 7.57 -5.63 8.54
C CYS A 71 7.11 -5.91 7.10
N ALA A 72 8.01 -5.81 6.14
CA ALA A 72 7.67 -5.79 4.73
C ALA A 72 7.21 -7.14 4.17
N PHE A 73 7.67 -8.25 4.71
CA PHE A 73 7.49 -9.57 4.08
C PHE A 73 6.40 -10.43 4.71
N THR A 74 5.83 -11.30 3.87
CA THR A 74 4.91 -12.36 4.30
C THR A 74 5.72 -13.62 4.62
N ASP A 75 5.96 -13.89 5.91
CA ASP A 75 6.83 -14.99 6.33
C ASP A 75 6.23 -16.37 6.09
N ARG A 76 4.91 -16.47 6.10
CA ARG A 76 4.20 -17.75 5.96
C ARG A 76 3.10 -17.66 4.92
N PRO A 77 2.98 -18.67 4.05
CA PRO A 77 1.88 -18.70 3.10
C PRO A 77 0.55 -18.72 3.84
N PRO A 78 -0.42 -17.85 3.45
CA PRO A 78 -1.76 -17.88 4.00
C PRO A 78 -2.48 -19.18 3.64
N LEU A 79 -3.56 -19.52 4.35
CA LEU A 79 -4.31 -20.75 4.09
C LEU A 79 -4.68 -20.92 2.62
N GLY A 80 -5.13 -19.84 1.95
CA GLY A 80 -5.47 -19.88 0.53
C GLY A 80 -4.32 -20.23 -0.41
N ALA A 81 -3.06 -19.95 -0.01
CA ALA A 81 -1.87 -20.33 -0.78
C ALA A 81 -1.37 -21.76 -0.46
N ARG A 82 -1.86 -22.38 0.62
CA ARG A 82 -1.52 -23.75 1.03
C ARG A 82 -2.48 -24.81 0.47
N LEU A 83 -3.64 -24.37 -0.01
CA LEU A 83 -4.63 -25.29 -0.56
C LEU A 83 -4.08 -25.91 -1.86
N PRO A 84 -4.31 -27.21 -2.11
CA PRO A 84 -3.91 -27.88 -3.36
C PRO A 84 -4.72 -27.40 -4.56
N ILE A 85 -5.80 -26.67 -4.32
CA ILE A 85 -6.66 -26.05 -5.32
C ILE A 85 -6.66 -24.54 -5.14
N SER A 86 -6.77 -23.81 -6.24
CA SER A 86 -6.91 -22.36 -6.16
C SER A 86 -8.18 -21.97 -5.37
N TYR A 87 -8.04 -21.06 -4.41
CA TYR A 87 -9.19 -20.52 -3.68
C TYR A 87 -10.21 -19.82 -4.60
N GLN A 88 -9.84 -19.54 -5.84
CA GLN A 88 -10.73 -18.97 -6.85
C GLN A 88 -11.83 -19.93 -7.27
N PHE A 89 -11.67 -21.25 -7.07
CA PHE A 89 -12.76 -22.22 -7.27
C PHE A 89 -13.88 -22.08 -6.24
N VAL A 90 -13.64 -21.41 -5.12
CA VAL A 90 -14.70 -21.07 -4.17
C VAL A 90 -15.57 -19.96 -4.79
N PRO A 91 -16.89 -20.14 -4.90
CA PRO A 91 -17.79 -19.14 -5.46
C PRO A 91 -17.58 -17.76 -4.87
N GLY A 92 -17.57 -16.73 -5.72
CA GLY A 92 -17.27 -15.35 -5.31
C GLY A 92 -18.19 -14.83 -4.20
N TRP A 93 -19.48 -15.22 -4.20
CA TRP A 93 -20.42 -14.87 -3.14
C TRP A 93 -20.05 -15.49 -1.78
N ALA A 94 -19.58 -16.75 -1.76
CA ALA A 94 -19.17 -17.42 -0.53
C ALA A 94 -17.89 -16.76 0.05
N ARG A 95 -16.94 -16.43 -0.81
CA ARG A 95 -15.74 -15.66 -0.42
C ARG A 95 -16.10 -14.29 0.15
N ALA A 96 -17.04 -13.59 -0.49
CA ALA A 96 -17.50 -12.28 -0.02
C ALA A 96 -18.23 -12.36 1.33
N MET A 97 -19.08 -13.38 1.53
CA MET A 97 -19.74 -13.63 2.81
C MET A 97 -18.73 -13.90 3.95
N ALA A 98 -17.78 -14.80 3.70
CA ALA A 98 -16.73 -15.12 4.68
C ALA A 98 -15.88 -13.87 5.01
N ALA A 99 -15.45 -13.14 3.99
CA ALA A 99 -14.68 -11.91 4.18
C ALA A 99 -15.47 -10.85 4.96
N SER A 100 -16.76 -10.67 4.68
CA SER A 100 -17.63 -9.72 5.39
C SER A 100 -17.87 -10.12 6.84
N ALA A 101 -18.03 -11.42 7.12
CA ALA A 101 -18.20 -11.93 8.49
C ALA A 101 -16.92 -11.69 9.31
N ILE A 102 -15.77 -12.04 8.74
CA ILE A 102 -14.45 -11.82 9.37
C ILE A 102 -14.17 -10.32 9.52
N GLY A 103 -14.50 -9.51 8.52
CA GLY A 103 -14.34 -8.06 8.57
C GLY A 103 -15.15 -7.43 9.70
N ARG A 104 -16.44 -7.76 9.83
CA ARG A 104 -17.31 -7.29 10.92
C ARG A 104 -16.79 -7.73 12.29
N TRP A 105 -16.27 -8.95 12.41
CA TRP A 105 -15.64 -9.43 13.63
C TRP A 105 -14.39 -8.62 13.98
N ASN A 106 -13.53 -8.37 12.98
CA ASN A 106 -12.32 -7.60 13.16
C ASN A 106 -12.60 -6.11 13.46
N ARG A 107 -13.64 -5.52 12.86
CA ARG A 107 -14.04 -4.15 13.16
C ARG A 107 -14.33 -3.96 14.65
N ARG A 108 -14.97 -4.92 15.30
CA ARG A 108 -15.20 -4.87 16.76
C ARG A 108 -13.90 -4.87 17.57
N LYS A 109 -12.88 -5.60 17.11
CA LYS A 109 -11.57 -5.67 17.76
C LYS A 109 -10.74 -4.40 17.56
N VAL A 110 -10.84 -3.79 16.40
CA VAL A 110 -10.06 -2.59 16.03
C VAL A 110 -10.82 -1.29 16.28
N SER A 111 -12.08 -1.33 16.72
CA SER A 111 -12.87 -0.14 17.03
C SER A 111 -12.22 0.75 18.10
N ARG A 112 -11.47 0.17 19.03
CA ARG A 112 -10.68 0.91 20.01
C ARG A 112 -9.55 1.74 19.37
N TRP A 113 -9.12 1.39 18.15
CA TRP A 113 -8.08 2.06 17.40
C TRP A 113 -8.63 3.16 16.47
N ALA A 114 -9.94 3.22 16.29
CA ALA A 114 -10.59 4.25 15.47
C ALA A 114 -10.35 5.68 15.99
N GLY A 115 -9.95 5.82 17.25
CA GLY A 115 -9.53 7.10 17.84
C GLY A 115 -8.10 7.50 17.55
N PHE A 116 -7.27 6.61 16.96
CA PHE A 116 -5.92 6.96 16.57
C PHE A 116 -5.92 7.80 15.30
N PRO A 117 -5.10 8.85 15.25
CA PRO A 117 -4.92 9.62 14.04
C PRO A 117 -4.45 8.69 12.90
N GLY A 118 -5.19 8.72 11.78
CA GLY A 118 -4.82 7.97 10.59
C GLY A 118 -5.24 6.50 10.56
N TRP A 119 -6.05 6.01 11.50
CA TRP A 119 -6.68 4.71 11.30
C TRP A 119 -7.64 4.77 10.08
N PRO A 120 -7.69 3.78 9.19
CA PRO A 120 -6.94 2.52 9.16
C PRO A 120 -5.56 2.58 8.50
N ILE A 121 -5.05 3.74 8.19
CA ILE A 121 -3.61 3.90 7.97
C ILE A 121 -2.96 3.71 9.33
N ASP A 122 -1.89 2.95 9.35
CA ASP A 122 -1.09 2.82 10.55
C ASP A 122 -0.61 4.19 11.00
N VAL A 123 -0.87 4.54 12.24
CA VAL A 123 -0.39 5.79 12.84
C VAL A 123 1.13 5.84 12.92
N SER A 124 1.79 4.70 12.82
CA SER A 124 3.23 4.58 12.65
C SER A 124 3.67 4.91 11.22
N ALA A 125 2.74 5.27 10.34
CA ALA A 125 3.09 5.70 9.00
C ALA A 125 4.18 6.76 9.07
N ASP A 126 5.32 6.42 8.52
CA ASP A 126 6.53 7.21 8.54
C ASP A 126 7.29 7.32 9.87
N VAL A 127 6.81 6.71 10.94
CA VAL A 127 7.53 6.71 12.23
C VAL A 127 8.95 6.15 12.08
N LEU A 128 9.12 5.14 11.24
CA LEU A 128 10.44 4.57 10.97
C LEU A 128 11.40 5.57 10.32
N ASN A 129 10.90 6.52 9.53
CA ASN A 129 11.72 7.57 8.96
C ASN A 129 11.97 8.71 9.95
N ASP A 130 11.03 8.97 10.84
CA ASP A 130 11.18 9.96 11.91
C ASP A 130 12.10 9.47 13.04
N LEU A 131 12.31 8.16 13.15
CA LEU A 131 13.19 7.53 14.12
C LEU A 131 14.66 7.48 13.68
N GLY A 132 14.94 7.51 12.37
CA GLY A 132 16.29 7.56 11.84
C GLY A 132 16.93 8.91 12.05
N GLU A 133 18.27 8.94 12.18
CA GLU A 133 19.05 10.17 12.34
C GLU A 133 18.97 11.07 11.10
N SER A 134 18.67 10.50 9.94
CA SER A 134 18.46 11.23 8.70
C SER A 134 17.19 10.75 8.00
N ALA A 135 16.20 11.64 7.89
CA ALA A 135 15.06 11.38 7.03
C ALA A 135 15.57 11.18 5.59
N PRO A 136 15.19 10.06 4.92
CA PRO A 136 15.64 9.84 3.54
C PRO A 136 15.13 10.97 2.66
N ASP A 137 16.05 11.68 2.01
CA ASP A 137 15.69 12.62 0.94
C ASP A 137 15.21 11.81 -0.26
N THR A 138 13.89 11.78 -0.43
CA THR A 138 13.24 11.03 -1.50
C THR A 138 13.09 11.84 -2.79
N GLY A 139 13.50 13.12 -2.79
CA GLY A 139 13.28 14.01 -3.94
C GLY A 139 11.80 14.35 -4.19
N LEU A 140 10.96 14.17 -3.19
CA LEU A 140 9.51 14.42 -3.26
C LEU A 140 9.15 15.83 -2.75
N ASP A 141 9.96 16.83 -3.12
CA ASP A 141 9.67 18.22 -2.81
C ASP A 141 8.49 18.74 -3.62
N GLY A 142 7.74 19.66 -3.03
CA GLY A 142 6.55 20.27 -3.63
C GLY A 142 5.23 19.56 -3.26
N PRO A 143 4.19 19.68 -4.09
CA PRO A 143 2.90 19.03 -3.84
C PRO A 143 3.04 17.50 -3.73
N THR A 144 2.30 16.92 -2.80
CA THR A 144 2.31 15.48 -2.55
C THR A 144 1.85 14.70 -3.78
N PRO A 145 2.65 13.75 -4.29
CA PRO A 145 2.24 12.92 -5.41
C PRO A 145 1.05 12.03 -5.04
N VAL A 146 0.03 12.03 -5.90
CA VAL A 146 -1.14 11.15 -5.80
C VAL A 146 -1.14 10.20 -6.97
N VAL A 147 -0.92 8.94 -6.69
CA VAL A 147 -0.84 7.85 -7.67
C VAL A 147 -2.13 7.03 -7.58
N LEU A 148 -2.88 7.04 -8.67
CA LEU A 148 -4.12 6.27 -8.79
C LEU A 148 -3.80 4.91 -9.41
N THR A 149 -4.25 3.85 -8.76
CA THR A 149 -4.01 2.47 -9.23
C THR A 149 -5.26 1.61 -9.11
N HIS A 150 -5.38 0.67 -10.06
CA HIS A 150 -6.45 -0.31 -10.09
C HIS A 150 -5.90 -1.71 -10.18
N ASP A 151 -6.45 -2.64 -9.40
CA ASP A 151 -6.24 -4.07 -9.62
C ASP A 151 -7.41 -4.60 -10.43
N ILE A 152 -7.11 -5.21 -11.58
CA ILE A 152 -8.10 -5.69 -12.56
C ILE A 152 -8.07 -7.20 -12.56
N ASP A 153 -9.01 -7.79 -11.81
CA ASP A 153 -9.09 -9.21 -11.58
C ASP A 153 -10.00 -9.93 -12.59
N SER A 154 -10.72 -9.17 -13.41
CA SER A 154 -11.75 -9.71 -14.31
C SER A 154 -12.06 -8.80 -15.50
N LEU A 155 -12.76 -9.36 -16.50
CA LEU A 155 -13.29 -8.59 -17.61
C LEU A 155 -14.31 -7.54 -17.15
N GLU A 156 -15.11 -7.82 -16.11
CA GLU A 156 -16.02 -6.83 -15.51
C GLU A 156 -15.25 -5.61 -14.99
N GLY A 157 -14.14 -5.85 -14.26
CA GLY A 157 -13.27 -4.79 -13.77
C GLY A 157 -12.71 -3.94 -14.90
N LEU A 158 -12.23 -4.58 -15.96
CA LEU A 158 -11.68 -3.89 -17.14
C LEU A 158 -12.74 -3.03 -17.86
N THR A 159 -13.94 -3.55 -18.04
CA THR A 159 -15.07 -2.82 -18.65
C THR A 159 -15.49 -1.61 -17.82
N ASN A 160 -15.60 -1.80 -16.50
CA ASN A 160 -15.95 -0.71 -15.58
C ASN A 160 -14.83 0.34 -15.50
N LEU A 161 -13.56 -0.07 -15.56
CA LEU A 161 -12.44 0.85 -15.60
C LEU A 161 -12.60 1.84 -16.78
N LEU A 162 -12.71 1.32 -17.99
CA LEU A 162 -12.84 2.15 -19.19
C LEU A 162 -14.11 3.01 -19.18
N GLY A 163 -15.25 2.43 -18.78
CA GLY A 163 -16.55 3.10 -18.89
C GLY A 163 -16.89 4.05 -17.73
N ARG A 164 -16.22 3.93 -16.59
CA ARG A 164 -16.59 4.69 -15.38
C ARG A 164 -15.41 5.44 -14.74
N PHE A 165 -14.27 4.78 -14.53
CA PHE A 165 -13.15 5.35 -13.78
C PHE A 165 -12.32 6.29 -14.67
N VAL A 166 -11.93 5.84 -15.84
CA VAL A 166 -11.14 6.63 -16.78
C VAL A 166 -11.78 7.98 -17.12
N PRO A 167 -13.08 8.10 -17.40
CA PRO A 167 -13.71 9.41 -17.62
C PRO A 167 -13.66 10.34 -16.41
N LEU A 168 -13.77 9.79 -15.20
CA LEU A 168 -13.66 10.58 -13.96
C LEU A 168 -12.24 11.09 -13.74
N GLU A 169 -11.25 10.23 -13.96
CA GLU A 169 -9.84 10.56 -13.84
C GLU A 169 -9.42 11.64 -14.83
N GLU A 170 -9.80 11.47 -16.10
CA GLU A 170 -9.51 12.47 -17.14
C GLU A 170 -10.18 13.81 -16.86
N THR A 171 -11.43 13.79 -16.36
CA THR A 171 -12.13 15.03 -15.95
C THR A 171 -11.41 15.73 -14.80
N ALA A 172 -10.74 14.96 -13.94
CA ALA A 172 -9.92 15.50 -12.85
C ALA A 172 -8.50 15.91 -13.31
N GLY A 173 -8.12 15.66 -14.56
CA GLY A 173 -6.76 15.87 -15.07
C GLY A 173 -5.78 14.77 -14.66
N ALA A 174 -6.29 13.63 -14.21
CA ALA A 174 -5.50 12.50 -13.72
C ALA A 174 -5.31 11.41 -14.79
N ARG A 175 -4.32 10.57 -14.56
CA ARG A 175 -4.11 9.28 -15.22
C ARG A 175 -3.82 8.23 -14.15
N SER A 176 -4.05 6.97 -14.47
CA SER A 176 -3.85 5.84 -13.55
C SER A 176 -3.03 4.71 -14.16
N THR A 177 -2.58 3.80 -13.29
CA THR A 177 -1.97 2.53 -13.68
C THR A 177 -2.88 1.39 -13.27
N SER A 178 -3.21 0.52 -14.23
CA SER A 178 -4.04 -0.67 -14.00
C SER A 178 -3.19 -1.93 -14.02
N TYR A 179 -3.11 -2.60 -12.88
CA TYR A 179 -2.43 -3.88 -12.75
C TYR A 179 -3.38 -4.98 -13.16
N VAL A 180 -3.06 -5.67 -14.25
CA VAL A 180 -3.91 -6.67 -14.90
C VAL A 180 -3.35 -8.07 -14.65
N VAL A 181 -4.22 -9.04 -14.37
CA VAL A 181 -3.85 -10.45 -14.25
C VAL A 181 -3.74 -11.07 -15.64
N PRO A 182 -2.53 -11.36 -16.15
CA PRO A 182 -2.35 -11.66 -17.58
C PRO A 182 -2.79 -13.07 -17.99
N CYS A 183 -2.88 -14.03 -17.06
CA CYS A 183 -3.05 -15.45 -17.38
C CYS A 183 -4.26 -16.10 -16.70
N ALA A 184 -5.22 -15.31 -16.17
CA ALA A 184 -6.38 -15.85 -15.45
C ALA A 184 -7.68 -15.85 -16.25
N TRP A 185 -7.82 -14.94 -17.19
CA TRP A 185 -9.06 -14.72 -17.94
C TRP A 185 -8.75 -14.12 -19.33
N PRO A 186 -9.68 -14.25 -20.32
CA PRO A 186 -9.50 -13.64 -21.64
C PRO A 186 -9.46 -12.11 -21.54
N ILE A 187 -8.34 -11.52 -21.90
CA ILE A 187 -8.12 -10.07 -21.84
C ILE A 187 -8.65 -9.43 -23.11
N ASP A 188 -9.44 -8.37 -22.97
CA ASP A 188 -9.76 -7.48 -24.09
C ASP A 188 -8.58 -6.55 -24.36
N HIS A 189 -7.76 -6.95 -25.31
CA HIS A 189 -6.59 -6.19 -25.73
C HIS A 189 -6.93 -4.86 -26.43
N GLY A 190 -8.14 -4.71 -26.96
CA GLY A 190 -8.62 -3.45 -27.54
C GLY A 190 -8.80 -2.39 -26.45
N VAL A 191 -9.45 -2.77 -25.35
CA VAL A 191 -9.63 -1.90 -24.18
C VAL A 191 -8.28 -1.47 -23.59
N LEU A 192 -7.32 -2.38 -23.46
CA LEU A 192 -6.00 -2.03 -22.93
C LEU A 192 -5.22 -1.09 -23.88
N ALA A 193 -5.33 -1.30 -25.20
CA ALA A 193 -4.72 -0.40 -26.19
C ALA A 193 -5.34 1.00 -26.13
N GLU A 194 -6.66 1.10 -25.95
CA GLU A 194 -7.35 2.38 -25.74
C GLU A 194 -6.85 3.08 -24.49
N LEU A 195 -6.75 2.39 -23.35
CA LEU A 195 -6.23 2.95 -22.10
C LEU A 195 -4.84 3.55 -22.29
N VAL A 196 -3.93 2.81 -22.95
CA VAL A 196 -2.56 3.29 -23.21
C VAL A 196 -2.57 4.50 -24.15
N THR A 197 -3.41 4.50 -25.19
CA THR A 197 -3.55 5.63 -26.12
C THR A 197 -4.04 6.90 -25.40
N ARG A 198 -4.89 6.74 -24.38
CA ARG A 198 -5.40 7.83 -23.53
C ARG A 198 -4.41 8.26 -22.44
N GLY A 199 -3.21 7.70 -22.41
CA GLY A 199 -2.13 8.06 -21.48
C GLY A 199 -2.16 7.35 -20.14
N HIS A 200 -3.07 6.39 -19.94
CA HIS A 200 -3.03 5.50 -18.78
C HIS A 200 -1.94 4.43 -18.94
N ARG A 201 -1.56 3.79 -17.85
CA ARG A 201 -0.53 2.74 -17.86
C ARG A 201 -1.11 1.40 -17.47
N VAL A 202 -0.41 0.35 -17.90
CA VAL A 202 -0.71 -1.03 -17.56
C VAL A 202 0.43 -1.58 -16.72
N GLY A 203 0.10 -2.28 -15.66
CA GLY A 203 1.01 -3.05 -14.81
C GLY A 203 0.68 -4.54 -14.85
N VAL A 204 1.55 -5.38 -14.31
CA VAL A 204 1.30 -6.81 -14.13
C VAL A 204 0.79 -7.09 -12.71
N HIS A 205 -0.36 -7.79 -12.60
CA HIS A 205 -0.96 -8.25 -11.35
C HIS A 205 -0.74 -9.76 -11.14
N GLY A 206 0.53 -10.14 -10.98
CA GLY A 206 0.88 -11.55 -10.81
C GLY A 206 0.74 -12.38 -12.08
N TYR A 207 0.44 -13.66 -11.92
CA TYR A 207 0.27 -14.63 -13.00
C TYR A 207 -1.21 -14.96 -13.24
N ASP A 208 -1.83 -15.65 -12.29
CA ASP A 208 -3.19 -16.20 -12.37
C ASP A 208 -4.06 -15.85 -11.16
N HIS A 209 -3.59 -14.96 -10.30
CA HIS A 209 -4.22 -14.59 -9.04
C HIS A 209 -4.44 -15.74 -8.04
N SER A 210 -3.69 -16.84 -8.16
CA SER A 210 -3.81 -18.01 -7.27
C SER A 210 -3.17 -17.83 -5.89
N ASN A 211 -2.47 -16.73 -5.65
CA ASN A 211 -1.70 -16.45 -4.41
C ASN A 211 -0.50 -17.37 -4.17
N THR A 212 -0.08 -18.18 -5.14
CA THR A 212 1.00 -19.16 -4.97
C THR A 212 2.36 -18.63 -5.42
N THR A 213 2.41 -17.68 -6.35
CA THR A 213 3.66 -17.20 -6.98
C THR A 213 4.70 -16.76 -5.95
N ALA A 214 4.30 -16.04 -4.90
CA ALA A 214 5.21 -15.55 -3.87
C ALA A 214 5.89 -16.68 -3.08
N PHE A 215 5.25 -17.84 -2.96
CA PHE A 215 5.71 -18.97 -2.15
C PHE A 215 6.15 -20.17 -2.99
N ALA A 216 6.10 -20.09 -4.31
CA ALA A 216 6.57 -21.11 -5.21
C ALA A 216 8.10 -21.30 -5.11
N ASP A 217 8.58 -22.47 -5.45
CA ASP A 217 10.02 -22.68 -5.65
C ASP A 217 10.56 -21.77 -6.78
N ALA A 218 11.88 -21.70 -6.90
CA ALA A 218 12.52 -20.80 -7.84
C ALA A 218 12.15 -21.08 -9.30
N GLY A 219 12.02 -22.35 -9.68
CA GLY A 219 11.67 -22.75 -11.05
C GLY A 219 10.23 -22.38 -11.41
N GLU A 220 9.28 -22.76 -10.57
CA GLU A 220 7.87 -22.43 -10.78
C GLU A 220 7.60 -20.93 -10.71
N ARG A 221 8.26 -20.21 -9.79
CA ARG A 221 8.15 -18.76 -9.70
C ARG A 221 8.68 -18.09 -10.97
N ALA A 222 9.85 -18.51 -11.45
CA ALA A 222 10.40 -17.98 -12.70
C ALA A 222 9.46 -18.27 -13.88
N ARG A 223 8.96 -19.50 -14.03
CA ARG A 223 7.98 -19.88 -15.05
C ARG A 223 6.74 -18.97 -15.04
N ARG A 224 6.18 -18.69 -13.86
CA ARG A 224 4.99 -17.82 -13.72
C ARG A 224 5.28 -16.37 -14.07
N LEU A 225 6.41 -15.84 -13.65
CA LEU A 225 6.82 -14.47 -13.99
C LEU A 225 7.13 -14.33 -15.49
N ASP A 226 7.79 -15.33 -16.08
CA ASP A 226 8.12 -15.33 -17.51
C ASP A 226 6.88 -15.51 -18.40
N ALA A 227 5.84 -16.18 -17.94
CA ALA A 227 4.57 -16.30 -18.65
C ALA A 227 3.85 -14.93 -18.81
N ALA A 228 4.10 -13.97 -17.90
CA ALA A 228 3.58 -12.60 -18.02
C ALA A 228 4.41 -11.72 -18.97
N ARG A 229 5.59 -12.16 -19.41
CA ARG A 229 6.51 -11.35 -20.22
C ARG A 229 5.92 -10.85 -21.53
N PRO A 230 5.25 -11.68 -22.37
CA PRO A 230 4.66 -11.20 -23.63
C PRO A 230 3.64 -10.09 -23.42
N PHE A 231 2.87 -10.18 -22.30
CA PHE A 231 1.94 -9.13 -21.91
C PHE A 231 2.70 -7.85 -21.50
N ALA A 232 3.72 -7.99 -20.67
CA ALA A 232 4.53 -6.86 -20.21
C ALA A 232 5.23 -6.13 -21.37
N GLU A 233 5.81 -6.86 -22.30
CA GLU A 233 6.47 -6.31 -23.50
C GLU A 233 5.47 -5.57 -24.40
N ARG A 234 4.29 -6.15 -24.62
CA ARG A 234 3.25 -5.56 -25.48
C ARG A 234 2.79 -4.17 -25.00
N TYR A 235 2.71 -3.97 -23.67
CA TYR A 235 2.20 -2.74 -23.08
C TYR A 235 3.28 -1.85 -22.44
N GLY A 236 4.56 -2.19 -22.59
CA GLY A 236 5.68 -1.45 -21.99
C GLY A 236 5.58 -1.41 -20.46
N VAL A 237 5.19 -2.51 -19.83
CA VAL A 237 4.97 -2.59 -18.39
C VAL A 237 6.28 -2.43 -17.64
N THR A 238 6.28 -1.53 -16.67
CA THR A 238 7.43 -1.27 -15.79
C THR A 238 7.20 -1.66 -14.34
N GLY A 239 5.94 -1.84 -13.93
CA GLY A 239 5.55 -2.11 -12.56
C GLY A 239 4.85 -3.45 -12.35
N TYR A 240 5.04 -3.99 -11.15
CA TYR A 240 4.41 -5.23 -10.72
C TYR A 240 3.62 -5.01 -9.43
N ARG A 241 2.54 -5.76 -9.26
CA ARG A 241 1.80 -5.89 -8.01
C ARG A 241 1.40 -7.34 -7.78
N SER A 242 1.73 -7.86 -6.62
CA SER A 242 1.41 -9.24 -6.26
C SER A 242 -0.07 -9.40 -5.89
N PRO A 243 -0.74 -10.44 -6.36
CA PRO A 243 -2.08 -10.79 -5.93
C PRO A 243 -2.19 -10.89 -4.40
N SER A 244 -3.27 -10.35 -3.86
CA SER A 244 -3.49 -10.23 -2.41
C SER A 244 -2.33 -9.59 -1.64
N LEU A 245 -1.45 -8.87 -2.32
CA LEU A 245 -0.25 -8.23 -1.78
C LEU A 245 0.71 -9.21 -1.07
N LEU A 246 0.72 -10.47 -1.50
CA LEU A 246 1.59 -11.50 -0.94
C LEU A 246 2.99 -11.37 -1.53
N ARG A 247 4.00 -11.27 -0.67
CA ARG A 247 5.37 -11.00 -1.07
C ARG A 247 6.37 -11.69 -0.16
N THR A 248 7.44 -12.17 -0.79
CA THR A 248 8.59 -12.77 -0.12
C THR A 248 9.87 -12.13 -0.65
N ARG A 249 10.96 -12.24 0.09
CA ARG A 249 12.28 -11.76 -0.39
C ARG A 249 12.64 -12.38 -1.75
N ALA A 250 12.38 -13.67 -1.89
CA ALA A 250 12.68 -14.39 -3.13
C ALA A 250 11.87 -13.85 -4.33
N LEU A 251 10.58 -13.51 -4.12
CA LEU A 251 9.78 -12.87 -5.17
C LEU A 251 10.37 -11.53 -5.56
N LEU A 252 10.66 -10.65 -4.60
CA LEU A 252 11.15 -9.30 -4.91
C LEU A 252 12.51 -9.33 -5.63
N ARG A 253 13.43 -10.22 -5.26
CA ARG A 253 14.69 -10.43 -6.01
C ARG A 253 14.48 -10.87 -7.46
N ASP A 254 13.46 -11.65 -7.71
CA ASP A 254 13.14 -12.09 -9.07
C ASP A 254 12.40 -11.00 -9.86
N LEU A 255 11.65 -10.12 -9.17
CA LEU A 255 11.01 -8.94 -9.76
C LEU A 255 12.04 -7.88 -10.16
N ASP A 256 13.07 -7.64 -9.36
CA ASP A 256 14.14 -6.67 -9.67
C ASP A 256 14.80 -6.92 -11.05
N LYS A 257 14.84 -8.17 -11.48
CA LYS A 257 15.38 -8.56 -12.79
C LYS A 257 14.43 -8.29 -13.97
N ARG A 258 13.16 -7.93 -13.72
CA ARG A 258 12.07 -7.88 -14.72
C ARG A 258 11.32 -6.57 -14.74
N TYR A 259 11.21 -5.89 -13.61
CA TYR A 259 10.41 -4.70 -13.43
C TYR A 259 11.22 -3.57 -12.81
N ARG A 260 10.82 -2.34 -13.05
CA ARG A 260 11.49 -1.16 -12.48
C ARG A 260 11.06 -0.90 -11.04
N TYR A 261 9.84 -1.29 -10.67
CA TYR A 261 9.30 -1.12 -9.33
C TYR A 261 8.27 -2.20 -9.00
N ASP A 262 8.09 -2.44 -7.71
CA ASP A 262 7.01 -3.21 -7.13
C ASP A 262 6.06 -2.30 -6.35
N SER A 263 4.79 -2.68 -6.22
CA SER A 263 3.80 -1.98 -5.42
C SER A 263 2.93 -2.98 -4.67
N SER A 264 3.58 -3.91 -3.96
CA SER A 264 2.92 -5.01 -3.24
C SER A 264 2.94 -4.84 -1.73
N ILE A 265 3.72 -3.90 -1.18
CA ILE A 265 3.87 -3.74 0.25
C ILE A 265 2.96 -2.61 0.74
N PRO A 266 1.91 -2.90 1.54
CA PRO A 266 1.10 -1.84 2.12
C PRO A 266 1.84 -1.15 3.27
N THR A 267 1.50 0.10 3.54
CA THR A 267 1.99 0.81 4.74
C THR A 267 1.49 0.12 6.00
N SER A 268 0.23 -0.28 6.02
CA SER A 268 -0.39 -0.95 7.16
C SER A 268 -1.11 -2.23 6.74
N GLY A 269 -1.34 -3.11 7.71
CA GLY A 269 -2.11 -4.34 7.52
C GLY A 269 -3.50 -4.09 6.96
N GLY A 270 -3.99 -5.06 6.20
CA GLY A 270 -5.31 -5.01 5.58
C GLY A 270 -6.43 -5.55 6.48
N LEU A 271 -7.41 -6.18 5.86
CA LEU A 271 -8.58 -6.80 6.52
C LEU A 271 -8.20 -7.79 7.63
N PHE A 272 -7.11 -8.50 7.44
CA PHE A 272 -6.56 -9.44 8.41
C PHE A 272 -5.32 -8.82 9.04
N PRO A 273 -5.40 -8.39 10.32
CA PRO A 273 -4.23 -7.97 11.03
C PRO A 273 -3.35 -9.19 11.31
N VAL A 274 -2.37 -9.40 10.44
CA VAL A 274 -1.34 -10.43 10.62
C VAL A 274 -0.01 -9.75 10.86
N PRO A 275 0.87 -10.35 11.67
CA PRO A 275 2.23 -9.87 11.85
C PRO A 275 2.93 -9.68 10.49
N ASN A 276 3.81 -8.69 10.40
CA ASN A 276 4.62 -8.43 9.20
C ASN A 276 3.81 -8.11 7.93
N ASN A 277 2.69 -7.42 8.08
CA ASN A 277 1.81 -7.07 6.97
C ASN A 277 1.79 -5.58 6.67
N GLY A 278 2.95 -4.96 6.66
CA GLY A 278 3.11 -3.56 6.30
C GLY A 278 4.56 -3.10 6.42
N CYS A 279 4.91 -2.02 5.74
CA CYS A 279 6.27 -1.45 5.79
C CYS A 279 6.40 -0.25 6.73
N ALA A 280 5.32 0.18 7.35
CA ALA A 280 5.26 1.31 8.28
C ALA A 280 5.94 2.58 7.73
N THR A 281 5.83 2.81 6.42
CA THR A 281 6.27 4.05 5.78
C THR A 281 5.31 4.43 4.66
N VAL A 282 5.20 5.72 4.39
CA VAL A 282 4.43 6.29 3.27
C VAL A 282 5.34 6.77 2.14
N ARG A 283 6.63 6.47 2.22
CA ARG A 283 7.64 6.86 1.23
C ARG A 283 8.14 5.65 0.46
N PRO A 284 8.46 5.80 -0.83
CA PRO A 284 9.15 4.75 -1.58
C PRO A 284 10.51 4.42 -0.97
N PHE A 285 10.89 3.15 -1.06
CA PHE A 285 12.17 2.67 -0.54
C PHE A 285 12.70 1.52 -1.41
N VAL A 286 13.99 1.20 -1.27
CA VAL A 286 14.58 0.05 -1.96
C VAL A 286 14.56 -1.16 -1.03
N VAL A 287 14.13 -2.29 -1.57
CA VAL A 287 14.12 -3.57 -0.88
C VAL A 287 14.47 -4.69 -1.86
N GLU A 288 15.42 -5.56 -1.49
CA GLU A 288 15.89 -6.66 -2.33
C GLU A 288 16.31 -6.23 -3.76
N GLY A 289 16.80 -5.00 -3.94
CA GLY A 289 17.25 -4.41 -5.20
C GLY A 289 16.19 -3.60 -5.94
N ILE A 290 14.92 -3.92 -5.77
CA ILE A 290 13.81 -3.23 -6.46
C ILE A 290 13.32 -2.02 -5.64
N VAL A 291 12.81 -1.00 -6.34
CA VAL A 291 12.10 0.10 -5.67
C VAL A 291 10.68 -0.34 -5.34
N GLU A 292 10.33 -0.25 -4.07
CA GLU A 292 8.95 -0.40 -3.61
C GLU A 292 8.23 0.94 -3.61
N LEU A 293 7.08 1.00 -4.26
CA LEU A 293 6.09 2.06 -4.14
C LEU A 293 4.97 1.57 -3.22
N PRO A 294 5.03 1.86 -1.91
CA PRO A 294 4.11 1.25 -0.97
C PRO A 294 2.67 1.66 -1.22
N LEU A 295 1.73 0.76 -0.95
CA LEU A 295 0.31 1.07 -0.93
C LEU A 295 -0.03 1.81 0.36
N THR A 296 -0.09 3.12 0.28
CA THR A 296 -0.19 3.99 1.46
C THR A 296 -1.62 4.22 1.90
N MET A 297 -2.59 4.06 0.99
CA MET A 297 -4.00 4.27 1.28
C MET A 297 -4.70 2.97 1.68
N PRO A 298 -5.71 3.04 2.56
CA PRO A 298 -6.53 1.88 2.89
C PRO A 298 -7.33 1.44 1.66
N ARG A 299 -7.27 0.12 1.38
CA ARG A 299 -7.87 -0.48 0.19
C ARG A 299 -9.39 -0.50 0.29
N ASP A 300 -10.05 -0.26 -0.85
CA ASP A 300 -11.50 -0.32 -1.00
C ASP A 300 -12.12 -1.63 -0.49
N GLY A 301 -11.57 -2.78 -0.93
CA GLY A 301 -12.04 -4.10 -0.51
C GLY A 301 -11.93 -4.32 0.99
N SER A 302 -10.84 -3.88 1.62
CA SER A 302 -10.67 -3.99 3.07
C SER A 302 -11.70 -3.16 3.83
N LEU A 303 -11.91 -1.91 3.43
CA LEU A 303 -12.89 -1.01 4.04
C LEU A 303 -14.32 -1.53 3.87
N ARG A 304 -14.67 -1.99 2.67
CA ARG A 304 -15.97 -2.59 2.37
C ARG A 304 -16.26 -3.82 3.24
N PHE A 305 -15.29 -4.72 3.40
CA PHE A 305 -15.45 -5.91 4.24
C PHE A 305 -15.51 -5.57 5.74
N LEU A 306 -14.83 -4.50 6.16
CA LEU A 306 -14.98 -3.94 7.51
C LEU A 306 -16.35 -3.27 7.72
N GLY A 307 -17.14 -3.09 6.67
CA GLY A 307 -18.49 -2.55 6.74
C GLY A 307 -18.57 -1.03 6.75
N TYR A 308 -17.55 -0.35 6.25
CA TYR A 308 -17.61 1.10 6.03
C TYR A 308 -18.54 1.43 4.87
N SER A 309 -19.32 2.50 5.03
CA SER A 309 -20.15 3.05 3.95
C SER A 309 -19.28 3.77 2.91
N PRO A 310 -19.78 3.98 1.68
CA PRO A 310 -19.06 4.76 0.68
C PRO A 310 -18.70 6.18 1.17
N GLU A 311 -19.56 6.81 1.94
CA GLU A 311 -19.35 8.15 2.51
C GLU A 311 -18.22 8.14 3.55
N GLU A 312 -18.22 7.15 4.44
CA GLU A 312 -17.14 6.93 5.42
C GLU A 312 -15.82 6.65 4.70
N ILE A 313 -15.83 5.85 3.61
CA ILE A 313 -14.64 5.54 2.83
C ILE A 313 -14.07 6.80 2.16
N ALA A 314 -14.93 7.62 1.55
CA ALA A 314 -14.49 8.88 0.96
C ALA A 314 -13.84 9.82 2.00
N ALA A 315 -14.45 9.95 3.17
CA ALA A 315 -13.91 10.75 4.26
C ALA A 315 -12.55 10.23 4.74
N LEU A 316 -12.44 8.91 4.94
CA LEU A 316 -11.20 8.25 5.33
C LEU A 316 -10.09 8.44 4.29
N TRP A 317 -10.39 8.30 3.00
CA TRP A 317 -9.40 8.51 1.95
C TRP A 317 -8.87 9.95 1.94
N MET A 318 -9.75 10.94 2.12
CA MET A 318 -9.33 12.35 2.18
C MET A 318 -8.47 12.64 3.43
N GLU A 319 -8.89 12.14 4.59
CA GLU A 319 -8.12 12.27 5.84
C GLU A 319 -6.75 11.59 5.73
N CYS A 320 -6.71 10.38 5.18
CA CYS A 320 -5.48 9.64 4.97
C CYS A 320 -4.52 10.36 4.02
N ALA A 321 -5.04 10.93 2.92
CA ALA A 321 -4.21 11.71 2.01
C ALA A 321 -3.59 12.93 2.71
N ASP A 322 -4.35 13.61 3.58
CA ASP A 322 -3.86 14.73 4.37
C ASP A 322 -2.76 14.31 5.36
N ILE A 323 -2.87 13.14 5.98
CA ILE A 323 -1.85 12.60 6.89
C ILE A 323 -0.58 12.28 6.11
N ILE A 324 -0.71 11.61 4.97
CA ILE A 324 0.41 11.26 4.09
C ILE A 324 1.13 12.52 3.58
N ALA A 325 0.37 13.56 3.23
CA ALA A 325 0.94 14.84 2.81
C ALA A 325 1.77 15.51 3.92
N ARG A 326 1.29 15.48 5.17
CA ARG A 326 2.07 15.99 6.32
C ARG A 326 3.35 15.21 6.54
N ALA A 327 3.34 13.90 6.28
CA ALA A 327 4.50 13.03 6.37
C ALA A 327 5.43 13.10 5.15
N ARG A 328 5.15 13.96 4.16
CA ARG A 328 5.89 14.08 2.88
C ARG A 328 6.02 12.74 2.15
N GLY A 329 4.95 11.98 2.16
CA GLY A 329 4.87 10.67 1.51
C GLY A 329 4.31 10.73 0.11
N VAL A 330 3.91 9.58 -0.41
CA VAL A 330 3.18 9.40 -1.67
C VAL A 330 1.82 8.82 -1.36
N VAL A 331 0.76 9.46 -1.84
CA VAL A 331 -0.59 8.91 -1.76
C VAL A 331 -0.74 7.88 -2.87
N VAL A 332 -0.80 6.60 -2.53
CA VAL A 332 -1.01 5.50 -3.49
C VAL A 332 -2.35 4.85 -3.18
N LEU A 333 -3.34 5.16 -4.00
CA LEU A 333 -4.70 4.62 -3.87
C LEU A 333 -4.86 3.39 -4.77
N LEU A 334 -5.28 2.28 -4.18
CA LEU A 334 -5.69 1.06 -4.87
C LEU A 334 -7.20 0.91 -4.81
N THR A 335 -7.82 0.73 -5.97
CA THR A 335 -9.22 0.36 -6.11
C THR A 335 -9.40 -0.83 -7.05
N HIS A 336 -10.45 -1.63 -6.81
CA HIS A 336 -10.88 -2.69 -7.72
C HIS A 336 -12.13 -2.21 -8.46
N CYS A 337 -12.11 -2.24 -9.79
CA CYS A 337 -13.20 -1.70 -10.60
C CYS A 337 -14.42 -2.62 -10.69
N GLU A 338 -14.38 -3.81 -10.12
CA GLU A 338 -15.51 -4.73 -10.02
C GLU A 338 -16.65 -4.16 -9.17
N ARG A 339 -17.92 -4.46 -9.57
CA ARG A 339 -19.13 -3.93 -8.92
C ARG A 339 -19.22 -4.25 -7.43
N ARG A 340 -18.63 -5.36 -6.99
CA ARG A 340 -18.55 -5.72 -5.57
C ARG A 340 -17.67 -4.80 -4.72
N PHE A 341 -16.78 -4.04 -5.36
CA PHE A 341 -15.83 -3.12 -4.75
C PHE A 341 -16.10 -1.68 -5.17
N SER A 342 -15.12 -1.01 -5.74
CA SER A 342 -15.23 0.39 -6.18
C SER A 342 -16.11 0.59 -7.41
N GLY A 343 -16.40 -0.45 -8.19
CA GLY A 343 -17.41 -0.40 -9.27
C GLY A 343 -18.86 -0.30 -8.78
N HIS A 344 -19.15 -0.39 -7.49
CA HIS A 344 -20.48 -0.10 -6.92
C HIS A 344 -20.80 1.40 -7.06
N PRO A 345 -22.03 1.79 -7.43
CA PRO A 345 -22.37 3.21 -7.68
C PRO A 345 -21.96 4.17 -6.56
N GLY A 346 -22.23 3.85 -5.30
CA GLY A 346 -21.81 4.70 -4.17
C GLY A 346 -20.30 4.79 -4.03
N MET A 347 -19.55 3.74 -4.38
CA MET A 347 -18.10 3.76 -4.35
C MET A 347 -17.50 4.56 -5.53
N VAL A 348 -18.13 4.51 -6.69
CA VAL A 348 -17.79 5.40 -7.82
C VAL A 348 -17.95 6.86 -7.41
N ASP A 349 -19.01 7.20 -6.65
CA ASP A 349 -19.18 8.55 -6.08
C ASP A 349 -18.10 8.88 -5.05
N ALA A 350 -17.77 7.95 -4.16
CA ALA A 350 -16.67 8.13 -3.20
C ALA A 350 -15.34 8.40 -3.91
N TYR A 351 -15.05 7.66 -4.99
CA TYR A 351 -13.87 7.87 -5.83
C TYR A 351 -13.88 9.25 -6.51
N ARG A 352 -15.01 9.64 -7.10
CA ARG A 352 -15.18 10.97 -7.71
C ARG A 352 -14.92 12.09 -6.70
N ARG A 353 -15.44 11.98 -5.47
CA ARG A 353 -15.21 12.94 -4.39
C ARG A 353 -13.74 13.03 -3.99
N PHE A 354 -13.05 11.89 -3.94
CA PHE A 354 -11.61 11.87 -3.68
C PHE A 354 -10.81 12.57 -4.80
N LEU A 355 -11.14 12.30 -6.08
CA LEU A 355 -10.50 12.99 -7.20
C LEU A 355 -10.71 14.51 -7.15
N GLN A 356 -11.93 14.97 -6.83
CA GLN A 356 -12.24 16.37 -6.65
C GLN A 356 -11.45 17.00 -5.49
N PHE A 357 -11.35 16.29 -4.35
CA PHE A 357 -10.57 16.73 -3.19
C PHE A 357 -9.11 17.00 -3.54
N VAL A 358 -8.51 16.11 -4.33
CA VAL A 358 -7.12 16.24 -4.81
C VAL A 358 -7.00 17.41 -5.80
N ARG A 359 -7.84 17.43 -6.85
CA ARG A 359 -7.80 18.43 -7.90
C ARG A 359 -7.98 19.86 -7.35
N ASP A 360 -8.86 20.03 -6.37
CA ASP A 360 -9.20 21.34 -5.80
C ASP A 360 -8.13 21.85 -4.80
N ARG A 361 -7.00 21.15 -4.65
CA ARG A 361 -5.86 21.50 -3.76
C ARG A 361 -4.51 21.32 -4.45
N PRO A 362 -4.27 22.01 -5.59
CA PRO A 362 -3.07 21.80 -6.42
C PRO A 362 -1.77 22.23 -5.70
N GLU A 363 -1.87 23.12 -4.73
CA GLU A 363 -0.73 23.53 -3.89
C GLU A 363 -0.26 22.39 -2.94
N ARG A 364 -1.16 21.48 -2.65
CA ARG A 364 -0.92 20.39 -1.70
C ARG A 364 -0.73 19.03 -2.36
N PHE A 365 -1.42 18.76 -3.46
CA PHE A 365 -1.44 17.48 -4.15
C PHE A 365 -1.19 17.64 -5.65
N SER A 366 -0.53 16.65 -6.25
CA SER A 366 -0.38 16.55 -7.70
C SER A 366 -0.63 15.12 -8.16
N PHE A 367 -1.48 14.92 -9.16
CA PHE A 367 -1.59 13.61 -9.79
C PHE A 367 -0.28 13.25 -10.48
N SER A 368 0.20 12.05 -10.23
CA SER A 368 1.49 11.56 -10.73
C SER A 368 1.38 10.11 -11.16
N MET A 369 2.19 9.71 -12.12
CA MET A 369 2.33 8.30 -12.47
C MET A 369 3.37 7.63 -11.56
N PRO A 370 3.27 6.31 -11.34
CA PRO A 370 4.29 5.57 -10.58
C PRO A 370 5.71 5.83 -11.09
N GLU A 371 5.89 5.81 -12.41
CA GLU A 371 7.17 5.99 -13.07
C GLU A 371 7.83 7.34 -12.73
N ASP A 372 7.04 8.42 -12.66
CA ASP A 372 7.53 9.76 -12.32
C ASP A 372 8.04 9.81 -10.87
N VAL A 373 7.30 9.15 -9.96
CA VAL A 373 7.70 9.03 -8.56
C VAL A 373 8.98 8.21 -8.43
N ILE A 374 9.05 7.06 -9.09
CA ILE A 374 10.20 6.17 -9.06
C ILE A 374 11.45 6.82 -9.64
N GLU A 375 11.31 7.58 -10.72
CA GLU A 375 12.43 8.30 -11.33
C GLU A 375 13.02 9.36 -10.38
N ARG A 376 12.17 10.14 -9.71
CA ARG A 376 12.63 11.11 -8.69
C ARG A 376 13.41 10.44 -7.57
N VAL A 377 12.88 9.30 -7.05
CA VAL A 377 13.55 8.54 -5.99
C VAL A 377 14.90 7.99 -6.46
N ARG A 378 14.95 7.39 -7.65
CA ARG A 378 16.20 6.82 -8.21
C ARG A 378 17.26 7.88 -8.47
N SER A 379 16.89 9.03 -9.02
CA SER A 379 17.80 10.15 -9.29
C SER A 379 18.51 10.64 -8.02
N ARG A 380 17.78 10.73 -6.91
CA ARG A 380 18.36 11.12 -5.63
C ARG A 380 19.28 10.05 -5.04
N MET A 381 18.94 8.78 -5.21
CA MET A 381 19.76 7.67 -4.70
C MET A 381 21.09 7.56 -5.46
N THR A 382 21.12 7.82 -6.77
CA THR A 382 22.34 7.80 -7.58
C THR A 382 23.21 9.01 -7.33
N GLY A 383 22.63 10.19 -7.11
CA GLY A 383 23.37 11.41 -6.75
C GLY A 383 24.12 11.32 -5.42
N ARG A 384 23.61 10.54 -4.44
CA ARG A 384 24.27 10.30 -3.15
C ARG A 384 25.45 9.32 -3.22
N ARG A 385 25.55 8.48 -4.27
CA ARG A 385 26.69 7.55 -4.44
C ARG A 385 27.89 8.20 -5.15
N ALA A 386 27.71 9.39 -5.70
CA ALA A 386 28.74 10.12 -6.46
C ALA A 386 29.37 11.27 -5.67
N GLY A 387 28.94 11.55 -4.47
CA GLY A 387 29.52 12.53 -3.53
C GLY A 387 30.00 11.85 -2.27
#